data_f03d30ad1f6e9121e6d1f457631becfd
#
_entry.id   f03d30ad1f6e9121e6d1f457631becfd
#
_cell.length_a   1.000
_cell.length_b   1.000
_cell.length_c   1.000
_cell.angle_alpha   90.00
_cell.angle_beta   90.00
_cell.angle_gamma   90.00
#
_symmetry.space_group_name_H-M   'P 1'
#
loop_
_entity.id
_entity.type
_entity.pdbx_description
1 polymer ?
#
loop_
_entity_poly.entity_id
_entity_poly.type
_entity_poly.pdbx_seq_one_letter_code
_entity_poly.pdbx_strand_id
1 'polypeptide(L)'
;PLMYSQFCYYIQKDEEKRRATMHIPRKPGEQIEVDWAGDPAHIIDPDTGEITDAWIFVGVLTYSQYAFVKAYMNEKTDNWIKAHVQMFDFFGGVTPMLVSDNCTTAVNHKKSDWYNTALNTTYHEMAEHYNLAILPARVRKPKDKPNVEGAVGKISTWITAALRNEQFFSLAELNASIREKLDAYNARKFQKKECSRLSLFLGEEMPLLAPLPATPFELAEWKQATVQFNYHIAVDRMFYSVPYQYIKNKVDVRITDTTVEIFYNHNRIASHRRLYGRSGQYSTVTEHMPQEHQKYLEWNGDRFRKWADSIGINTSKVVNAILTSGRIEQQSYRSCMGLLKLAEKHSPEKLEQACATALSYSGKPSYKSIKNLLVAAKDEPDTGSESSQAVKPHGITRGARYYGGKQS
;
A
#
# COMPACT_ATOMS: atom_id res chain seq x y z
N PRO A 1 3.07 55.92 51.12
CA PRO A 1 3.62 54.75 50.47
C PRO A 1 2.76 53.52 50.80
N LEU A 2 2.18 52.90 49.77
CA LEU A 2 1.43 51.67 49.93
C LEU A 2 2.39 50.58 50.40
N MET A 3 1.98 49.78 51.40
CA MET A 3 2.74 48.60 51.76
C MET A 3 2.83 47.61 50.58
N TYR A 4 3.93 46.90 50.43
CA TYR A 4 4.20 45.95 49.33
C TYR A 4 3.02 45.02 49.06
N SER A 5 2.39 44.50 50.10
CA SER A 5 1.20 43.64 50.03
C SER A 5 -0.02 44.35 49.41
N GLN A 6 -0.23 45.63 49.69
CA GLN A 6 -1.30 46.41 49.09
C GLN A 6 -1.00 46.71 47.63
N PHE A 7 0.26 46.99 47.29
CA PHE A 7 0.68 47.13 45.88
C PHE A 7 0.45 45.86 45.07
N CYS A 8 0.88 44.73 45.55
CA CYS A 8 0.62 43.42 44.92
C CYS A 8 -0.89 43.13 44.75
N TYR A 9 -1.70 43.42 45.76
CA TYR A 9 -3.16 43.29 45.71
C TYR A 9 -3.78 44.14 44.61
N TYR A 10 -3.38 45.42 44.47
CA TYR A 10 -3.91 46.29 43.43
C TYR A 10 -3.43 45.90 42.03
N ILE A 11 -2.18 45.44 41.87
CA ILE A 11 -1.69 44.91 40.60
C ILE A 11 -2.49 43.65 40.25
N GLN A 12 -2.66 42.73 41.15
CA GLN A 12 -3.43 41.51 40.88
C GLN A 12 -4.87 41.85 40.46
N LYS A 13 -5.52 42.76 41.14
CA LYS A 13 -6.87 43.23 40.85
C LYS A 13 -6.96 43.96 39.48
N ASP A 14 -5.93 44.70 39.10
CA ASP A 14 -5.84 45.35 37.79
C ASP A 14 -5.56 44.33 36.65
N GLU A 15 -4.69 43.33 36.93
CA GLU A 15 -4.47 42.23 36.01
C GLU A 15 -5.73 41.38 35.81
N GLU A 16 -6.53 41.11 36.84
CA GLU A 16 -7.81 40.41 36.71
C GLU A 16 -8.77 41.16 35.82
N LYS A 17 -8.84 42.47 35.87
CA LYS A 17 -9.64 43.31 34.98
C LYS A 17 -9.10 43.31 33.54
N ARG A 18 -7.78 43.23 33.37
CA ARG A 18 -7.13 43.17 32.04
C ARG A 18 -7.24 41.77 31.42
N ARG A 19 -7.59 40.72 32.22
CA ARG A 19 -7.88 39.35 31.75
C ARG A 19 -9.28 39.16 31.20
N ALA A 20 -10.01 40.28 30.96
CA ALA A 20 -11.32 40.19 30.29
C ALA A 20 -11.20 39.39 28.98
N THR A 21 -11.96 38.32 28.85
CA THR A 21 -12.08 37.50 27.63
C THR A 21 -13.38 37.84 26.92
N MET A 22 -13.30 38.08 25.61
CA MET A 22 -14.48 38.33 24.81
C MET A 22 -15.26 37.01 24.58
N HIS A 23 -16.57 37.06 24.82
CA HIS A 23 -17.43 35.94 24.44
C HIS A 23 -17.60 35.99 22.90
N ILE A 24 -17.08 35.00 22.21
CA ILE A 24 -17.24 34.83 20.77
C ILE A 24 -18.43 33.91 20.53
N PRO A 25 -19.55 34.41 19.98
CA PRO A 25 -20.68 33.55 19.61
C PRO A 25 -20.24 32.58 18.50
N ARG A 26 -20.51 31.30 18.67
CA ARG A 26 -20.21 30.26 17.69
C ARG A 26 -21.50 29.85 16.99
N LYS A 27 -21.42 29.66 15.66
CA LYS A 27 -22.54 29.15 14.87
C LYS A 27 -22.42 27.65 14.69
N PRO A 28 -23.53 26.92 14.66
CA PRO A 28 -23.48 25.47 14.41
C PRO A 28 -22.94 25.17 13.01
N GLY A 29 -22.10 24.15 12.89
CA GLY A 29 -21.50 23.70 11.64
C GLY A 29 -20.46 24.63 11.02
N GLU A 30 -20.02 25.70 11.72
CA GLU A 30 -19.11 26.70 11.18
C GLU A 30 -17.63 26.27 11.27
N GLN A 31 -17.23 25.65 12.36
CA GLN A 31 -15.81 25.49 12.69
C GLN A 31 -15.52 24.22 13.48
N ILE A 32 -14.47 23.51 13.06
CA ILE A 32 -13.80 22.44 13.84
C ILE A 32 -12.46 22.99 14.35
N GLU A 33 -12.11 22.68 15.57
CA GLU A 33 -10.82 22.98 16.16
C GLU A 33 -10.09 21.67 16.46
N VAL A 34 -8.80 21.59 16.10
CA VAL A 34 -7.99 20.39 16.23
C VAL A 34 -6.68 20.67 16.93
N ASP A 35 -6.23 19.69 17.71
CA ASP A 35 -4.95 19.77 18.43
C ASP A 35 -4.45 18.37 18.79
N TRP A 36 -3.13 18.25 19.11
CA TRP A 36 -2.59 17.12 19.83
C TRP A 36 -2.71 17.36 21.33
N ALA A 37 -3.14 16.35 22.09
CA ALA A 37 -3.08 16.43 23.55
C ALA A 37 -1.62 16.44 24.01
N GLY A 38 -1.31 17.29 25.01
CA GLY A 38 0.08 17.51 25.43
C GLY A 38 0.79 16.29 26.00
N ASP A 39 0.06 15.43 26.74
CA ASP A 39 0.64 14.22 27.36
C ASP A 39 0.27 12.98 26.53
N PRO A 40 1.27 12.18 26.08
CA PRO A 40 1.00 10.92 25.38
C PRO A 40 0.43 9.85 26.31
N ALA A 41 -0.33 8.92 25.79
CA ALA A 41 -0.65 7.66 26.44
C ALA A 41 0.48 6.66 26.20
N HIS A 42 0.52 5.57 26.99
CA HIS A 42 1.58 4.58 26.93
C HIS A 42 1.04 3.22 26.51
N ILE A 43 1.77 2.53 25.64
CA ILE A 43 1.53 1.16 25.22
C ILE A 43 2.73 0.33 25.68
N ILE A 44 2.48 -0.80 26.34
CA ILE A 44 3.49 -1.72 26.86
C ILE A 44 3.57 -2.92 25.92
N ASP A 45 4.76 -3.21 25.41
CA ASP A 45 5.00 -4.44 24.66
C ASP A 45 4.91 -5.65 25.62
N PRO A 46 4.02 -6.63 25.40
CA PRO A 46 3.79 -7.73 26.32
C PRO A 46 4.99 -8.69 26.44
N ASP A 47 5.86 -8.74 25.43
CA ASP A 47 7.00 -9.67 25.38
C ASP A 47 8.28 -9.03 25.96
N THR A 48 8.51 -7.76 25.66
CA THR A 48 9.74 -7.04 26.02
C THR A 48 9.58 -6.13 27.24
N GLY A 49 8.35 -5.73 27.58
CA GLY A 49 8.05 -4.70 28.58
C GLY A 49 8.43 -3.28 28.15
N GLU A 50 8.80 -3.06 26.89
CA GLU A 50 9.14 -1.74 26.36
C GLU A 50 7.90 -0.84 26.33
N ILE A 51 8.07 0.41 26.78
CA ILE A 51 7.00 1.41 26.79
C ILE A 51 7.14 2.28 25.55
N THR A 52 6.09 2.34 24.75
CA THR A 52 5.99 3.18 23.55
C THR A 52 4.93 4.26 23.75
N ASP A 53 5.26 5.50 23.40
CA ASP A 53 4.34 6.62 23.47
C ASP A 53 3.31 6.60 22.34
N ALA A 54 2.06 6.87 22.69
CA ALA A 54 0.95 7.03 21.74
C ALA A 54 0.35 8.44 21.90
N TRP A 55 0.36 9.18 20.81
CA TRP A 55 -0.07 10.58 20.76
C TRP A 55 -1.56 10.68 20.51
N ILE A 56 -2.25 11.52 21.27
CA ILE A 56 -3.70 11.63 21.24
C ILE A 56 -4.12 12.85 20.42
N PHE A 57 -4.77 12.59 19.29
CA PHE A 57 -5.41 13.63 18.47
C PHE A 57 -6.80 13.94 18.99
N VAL A 58 -7.12 15.22 19.06
CA VAL A 58 -8.41 15.73 19.51
C VAL A 58 -8.99 16.68 18.47
N GLY A 59 -10.22 16.44 18.03
CA GLY A 59 -10.99 17.34 17.19
C GLY A 59 -12.33 17.68 17.82
N VAL A 60 -12.71 18.96 17.84
CA VAL A 60 -13.92 19.44 18.53
C VAL A 60 -14.70 20.38 17.64
N LEU A 61 -15.99 20.11 17.46
CA LEU A 61 -16.93 21.06 16.88
C LEU A 61 -17.20 22.18 17.88
N THR A 62 -17.01 23.43 17.46
CA THR A 62 -16.96 24.56 18.40
C THR A 62 -18.31 24.93 19.02
N TYR A 63 -19.41 24.61 18.37
CA TYR A 63 -20.77 24.91 18.84
C TYR A 63 -21.30 23.87 19.83
N SER A 64 -21.41 22.61 19.39
CA SER A 64 -21.92 21.51 20.23
C SER A 64 -20.91 21.02 21.26
N GLN A 65 -19.62 21.32 21.06
CA GLN A 65 -18.48 20.71 21.75
C GLN A 65 -18.45 19.16 21.58
N TYR A 66 -19.07 18.64 20.52
CA TYR A 66 -19.01 17.24 20.16
C TYR A 66 -17.58 16.93 19.70
N ALA A 67 -16.99 15.91 20.29
CA ALA A 67 -15.56 15.65 20.16
C ALA A 67 -15.25 14.33 19.47
N PHE A 68 -14.15 14.30 18.73
CA PHE A 68 -13.45 13.13 18.23
C PHE A 68 -12.09 13.03 18.92
N VAL A 69 -11.72 11.84 19.37
CA VAL A 69 -10.43 11.56 20.01
C VAL A 69 -9.91 10.22 19.55
N LYS A 70 -8.63 10.16 19.19
CA LYS A 70 -7.96 8.92 18.77
C LYS A 70 -6.46 8.99 19.01
N ALA A 71 -5.85 7.86 19.40
CA ALA A 71 -4.41 7.73 19.59
C ALA A 71 -3.71 7.23 18.32
N TYR A 72 -2.48 7.72 18.11
CA TYR A 72 -1.58 7.39 17.00
C TYR A 72 -0.16 7.16 17.54
N MET A 73 0.67 6.42 16.78
CA MET A 73 2.03 6.09 17.20
C MET A 73 3.03 7.26 17.09
N ASN A 74 2.67 8.34 16.42
CA ASN A 74 3.50 9.55 16.29
C ASN A 74 2.65 10.73 15.77
N GLU A 75 3.21 11.95 15.85
CA GLU A 75 2.59 13.19 15.38
C GLU A 75 3.01 13.59 13.96
N LYS A 76 3.53 12.65 13.13
CA LYS A 76 3.98 12.96 11.77
C LYS A 76 2.82 13.33 10.86
N THR A 77 3.15 13.95 9.72
CA THR A 77 2.18 14.44 8.72
C THR A 77 1.20 13.37 8.25
N ASP A 78 1.65 12.14 8.09
CA ASP A 78 0.82 11.00 7.70
C ASP A 78 -0.27 10.69 8.73
N ASN A 79 0.07 10.64 10.01
CA ASN A 79 -0.91 10.44 11.08
C ASN A 79 -1.79 11.68 11.29
N TRP A 80 -1.25 12.89 11.10
CA TRP A 80 -2.02 14.12 11.13
C TRP A 80 -3.13 14.13 10.08
N ILE A 81 -2.80 13.86 8.83
CA ILE A 81 -3.79 13.75 7.73
C ILE A 81 -4.79 12.63 7.99
N LYS A 82 -4.31 11.45 8.38
CA LYS A 82 -5.16 10.30 8.69
C LYS A 82 -6.15 10.58 9.83
N ALA A 83 -5.71 11.33 10.84
CA ALA A 83 -6.56 11.75 11.95
C ALA A 83 -7.70 12.65 11.49
N HIS A 84 -7.42 13.61 10.59
CA HIS A 84 -8.45 14.47 10.01
C HIS A 84 -9.47 13.69 9.17
N VAL A 85 -9.00 12.81 8.29
CA VAL A 85 -9.89 11.97 7.47
C VAL A 85 -10.83 11.15 8.34
N GLN A 86 -10.30 10.52 9.40
CA GLN A 86 -11.08 9.71 10.33
C GLN A 86 -12.03 10.56 11.20
N MET A 87 -11.65 11.79 11.52
CA MET A 87 -12.49 12.75 12.23
C MET A 87 -13.67 13.20 11.37
N PHE A 88 -13.45 13.50 10.10
CA PHE A 88 -14.52 13.88 9.17
C PHE A 88 -15.51 12.72 8.96
N ASP A 89 -15.00 11.50 8.81
CA ASP A 89 -15.82 10.29 8.73
C ASP A 89 -16.66 10.10 10.00
N PHE A 90 -16.07 10.30 11.18
CA PHE A 90 -16.76 10.23 12.46
C PHE A 90 -17.87 11.28 12.62
N PHE A 91 -17.66 12.50 12.15
CA PHE A 91 -18.69 13.55 12.16
C PHE A 91 -19.73 13.38 11.04
N GLY A 92 -19.44 12.58 10.03
CA GLY A 92 -20.31 12.39 8.85
C GLY A 92 -20.37 13.61 7.94
N GLY A 93 -19.40 14.53 8.05
CA GLY A 93 -19.35 15.75 7.25
C GLY A 93 -18.21 16.68 7.66
N VAL A 94 -18.12 17.82 6.99
CA VAL A 94 -17.05 18.82 7.17
C VAL A 94 -17.63 20.21 7.44
N THR A 95 -16.92 20.99 8.24
CA THR A 95 -17.21 22.43 8.40
C THR A 95 -16.43 23.25 7.38
N PRO A 96 -16.90 24.45 7.01
CA PRO A 96 -16.15 25.35 6.11
C PRO A 96 -14.81 25.80 6.68
N MET A 97 -14.64 25.80 8.00
CA MET A 97 -13.40 26.24 8.66
C MET A 97 -12.83 25.15 9.58
N LEU A 98 -11.52 24.96 9.49
CA LEU A 98 -10.75 24.10 10.37
C LEU A 98 -9.64 24.95 11.01
N VAL A 99 -9.63 25.00 12.33
CA VAL A 99 -8.60 25.72 13.10
C VAL A 99 -7.64 24.71 13.70
N SER A 100 -6.39 24.76 13.26
CA SER A 100 -5.30 23.95 13.80
C SER A 100 -4.35 24.81 14.63
N ASP A 101 -3.64 24.19 15.59
CA ASP A 101 -2.52 24.86 16.21
C ASP A 101 -1.34 25.02 15.22
N ASN A 102 -0.43 25.94 15.51
CA ASN A 102 0.81 26.16 14.75
C ASN A 102 1.83 25.02 15.00
N CYS A 103 1.42 23.77 14.89
CA CYS A 103 2.36 22.65 14.95
C CYS A 103 3.19 22.58 13.65
N THR A 104 4.42 22.12 13.75
CA THR A 104 5.34 21.98 12.60
C THR A 104 4.80 21.07 11.52
N THR A 105 3.86 20.19 11.87
CA THR A 105 3.20 19.24 10.97
C THR A 105 2.15 19.93 10.09
N ALA A 106 1.48 20.95 10.62
CA ALA A 106 0.47 21.72 9.89
C ALA A 106 1.08 22.88 9.08
N VAL A 107 2.23 23.41 9.53
CA VAL A 107 2.76 24.68 9.04
C VAL A 107 4.25 24.61 8.77
N ASN A 108 4.67 25.05 7.58
CA ASN A 108 6.09 25.25 7.23
C ASN A 108 6.57 26.61 7.74
N HIS A 109 7.35 26.64 8.80
CA HIS A 109 7.99 27.86 9.29
C HIS A 109 9.17 28.27 8.41
N LYS A 110 8.99 29.20 7.48
CA LYS A 110 10.10 29.97 6.93
C LYS A 110 10.46 31.09 7.90
N LYS A 111 11.72 31.15 8.32
CA LYS A 111 12.26 32.06 9.35
C LYS A 111 12.04 33.57 9.10
N SER A 112 11.53 34.00 7.95
CA SER A 112 11.51 35.44 7.55
C SER A 112 10.15 36.08 7.42
N ASP A 113 9.02 35.35 7.45
CA ASP A 113 7.72 35.97 7.24
C ASP A 113 6.74 35.72 8.39
N TRP A 114 6.61 36.68 9.24
CA TRP A 114 5.63 36.74 10.33
C TRP A 114 4.16 36.68 9.85
N TYR A 115 3.88 37.00 8.58
CA TYR A 115 2.51 37.07 8.02
C TYR A 115 2.12 35.89 7.09
N ASN A 116 3.09 35.16 6.54
CA ASN A 116 2.84 34.06 5.61
C ASN A 116 3.29 32.72 6.20
N THR A 117 2.48 32.18 7.08
CA THR A 117 2.62 30.81 7.54
C THR A 117 2.16 29.90 6.40
N ALA A 118 3.11 29.39 5.60
CA ALA A 118 2.78 28.44 4.53
C ALA A 118 2.35 27.12 5.12
N LEU A 119 1.13 26.69 4.83
CA LEU A 119 0.65 25.35 5.16
C LEU A 119 1.53 24.29 4.49
N ASN A 120 1.65 23.14 5.11
CA ASN A 120 2.23 21.97 4.48
C ASN A 120 1.43 21.66 3.20
N THR A 121 2.11 21.43 2.08
CA THR A 121 1.46 21.20 0.77
C THR A 121 0.40 20.10 0.83
N THR A 122 0.71 18.99 1.50
CA THR A 122 -0.22 17.87 1.65
C THR A 122 -1.44 18.23 2.49
N TYR A 123 -1.25 19.06 3.52
CA TYR A 123 -2.37 19.54 4.35
C TYR A 123 -3.28 20.48 3.57
N HIS A 124 -2.70 21.28 2.68
CA HIS A 124 -3.45 22.11 1.74
C HIS A 124 -4.25 21.28 0.73
N GLU A 125 -3.62 20.25 0.12
CA GLU A 125 -4.30 19.31 -0.78
C GLU A 125 -5.50 18.61 -0.11
N MET A 126 -5.35 18.21 1.17
CA MET A 126 -6.46 17.67 1.96
C MET A 126 -7.58 18.70 2.14
N ALA A 127 -7.24 19.95 2.45
CA ALA A 127 -8.23 21.01 2.62
C ALA A 127 -8.99 21.30 1.32
N GLU A 128 -8.31 21.31 0.18
CA GLU A 128 -8.95 21.45 -1.14
C GLU A 128 -9.86 20.26 -1.45
N HIS A 129 -9.43 19.05 -1.15
CA HIS A 129 -10.24 17.85 -1.36
C HIS A 129 -11.56 17.87 -0.58
N TYR A 130 -11.55 18.36 0.65
CA TYR A 130 -12.74 18.49 1.50
C TYR A 130 -13.43 19.86 1.36
N ASN A 131 -12.94 20.75 0.51
CA ASN A 131 -13.44 22.10 0.29
C ASN A 131 -13.61 22.91 1.58
N LEU A 132 -12.56 22.90 2.43
CA LEU A 132 -12.51 23.64 3.69
C LEU A 132 -11.33 24.60 3.74
N ALA A 133 -11.44 25.64 4.56
CA ALA A 133 -10.36 26.59 4.83
C ALA A 133 -9.63 26.23 6.12
N ILE A 134 -8.31 26.09 6.06
CA ILE A 134 -7.47 25.91 7.25
C ILE A 134 -7.08 27.30 7.78
N LEU A 135 -7.38 27.53 9.04
CA LEU A 135 -7.01 28.75 9.76
C LEU A 135 -5.99 28.41 10.85
N PRO A 136 -4.67 28.62 10.61
CA PRO A 136 -3.67 28.42 11.64
C PRO A 136 -3.91 29.42 12.79
N ALA A 137 -3.89 28.95 14.02
CA ALA A 137 -3.97 29.84 15.17
C ALA A 137 -2.75 30.77 15.23
N ARG A 138 -2.97 32.03 15.64
CA ARG A 138 -1.88 33.02 15.70
C ARG A 138 -0.85 32.64 16.76
N VAL A 139 0.43 32.74 16.38
CA VAL A 139 1.56 32.49 17.29
C VAL A 139 1.49 33.42 18.49
N ARG A 140 1.58 32.87 19.71
CA ARG A 140 1.64 33.61 20.99
C ARG A 140 0.43 34.48 21.36
N LYS A 141 -0.77 34.17 20.85
CA LYS A 141 -2.01 34.80 21.32
C LYS A 141 -2.99 33.74 21.84
N PRO A 142 -2.80 33.23 23.08
CA PRO A 142 -3.68 32.22 23.67
C PRO A 142 -5.14 32.67 23.79
N LYS A 143 -5.39 33.98 23.73
CA LYS A 143 -6.74 34.57 23.75
C LYS A 143 -7.57 34.31 22.48
N ASP A 144 -6.95 33.88 21.39
CA ASP A 144 -7.67 33.58 20.14
C ASP A 144 -8.34 32.19 20.15
N LYS A 145 -7.96 31.30 21.08
CA LYS A 145 -8.51 29.95 21.27
C LYS A 145 -9.11 29.70 22.68
N PRO A 146 -9.96 30.56 23.25
CA PRO A 146 -10.43 30.38 24.62
C PRO A 146 -11.26 29.12 24.83
N ASN A 147 -11.83 28.53 23.76
CA ASN A 147 -12.65 27.35 23.85
C ASN A 147 -11.88 26.06 23.58
N VAL A 148 -10.82 26.06 22.75
CA VAL A 148 -10.02 24.85 22.45
C VAL A 148 -9.12 24.48 23.60
N GLU A 149 -8.35 25.44 24.12
CA GLU A 149 -7.53 25.18 25.31
C GLU A 149 -8.41 24.69 26.48
N GLY A 150 -9.63 25.23 26.60
CA GLY A 150 -10.60 24.76 27.59
C GLY A 150 -11.28 23.43 27.23
N ALA A 151 -11.57 23.14 25.95
CA ALA A 151 -12.21 21.89 25.53
C ALA A 151 -11.20 20.77 25.38
N VAL A 152 -10.08 21.01 24.69
CA VAL A 152 -8.96 20.04 24.58
C VAL A 152 -8.41 19.72 25.96
N GLY A 153 -8.15 20.73 26.80
CA GLY A 153 -7.70 20.51 28.18
C GLY A 153 -8.70 19.71 29.02
N LYS A 154 -10.00 19.95 28.88
CA LYS A 154 -11.05 19.17 29.58
C LYS A 154 -11.14 17.74 29.04
N ILE A 155 -11.08 17.57 27.72
CA ILE A 155 -11.15 16.26 27.05
C ILE A 155 -9.89 15.47 27.41
N SER A 156 -8.71 16.08 27.28
CA SER A 156 -7.44 15.51 27.68
C SER A 156 -7.48 15.06 29.13
N THR A 157 -7.87 15.96 30.05
CA THR A 157 -8.01 15.62 31.48
C THR A 157 -9.03 14.49 31.68
N TRP A 158 -10.14 14.51 30.99
CA TRP A 158 -11.22 13.54 31.18
C TRP A 158 -10.89 12.15 30.62
N ILE A 159 -10.23 12.09 29.45
CA ILE A 159 -9.82 10.84 28.81
C ILE A 159 -8.48 10.37 29.38
N THR A 160 -7.45 11.21 29.39
CA THR A 160 -6.12 10.83 29.86
C THR A 160 -6.12 10.47 31.36
N ALA A 161 -6.88 11.22 32.18
CA ALA A 161 -7.02 10.88 33.60
C ALA A 161 -7.79 9.58 33.83
N ALA A 162 -8.80 9.30 33.01
CA ALA A 162 -9.56 8.05 33.08
C ALA A 162 -8.72 6.83 32.65
N LEU A 163 -7.76 7.00 31.74
CA LEU A 163 -6.87 5.97 31.23
C LEU A 163 -5.63 5.76 32.12
N ARG A 164 -5.34 6.68 33.05
CA ARG A 164 -4.10 6.67 33.87
C ARG A 164 -3.82 5.37 34.59
N ASN A 165 -4.86 4.66 35.03
CA ASN A 165 -4.76 3.42 35.78
C ASN A 165 -4.95 2.16 34.94
N GLU A 166 -5.11 2.32 33.62
CA GLU A 166 -5.27 1.22 32.67
C GLU A 166 -3.92 0.95 31.98
N GLN A 167 -3.63 -0.32 31.71
CA GLN A 167 -2.46 -0.74 30.93
C GLN A 167 -2.93 -1.24 29.58
N PHE A 168 -2.25 -0.83 28.52
CA PHE A 168 -2.58 -1.20 27.16
C PHE A 168 -1.41 -1.90 26.50
N PHE A 169 -1.69 -2.99 25.80
CA PHE A 169 -0.70 -3.80 25.10
C PHE A 169 -0.76 -3.62 23.59
N SER A 170 -1.70 -2.84 23.09
CA SER A 170 -1.79 -2.48 21.68
C SER A 170 -2.46 -1.12 21.47
N LEU A 171 -2.15 -0.49 20.32
CA LEU A 171 -2.82 0.74 19.89
C LEU A 171 -4.33 0.52 19.67
N ALA A 172 -4.71 -0.68 19.25
CA ALA A 172 -6.12 -1.03 19.02
C ALA A 172 -6.90 -1.07 20.34
N GLU A 173 -6.34 -1.68 21.37
CA GLU A 173 -6.92 -1.75 22.73
C GLU A 173 -7.05 -0.35 23.34
N LEU A 174 -5.99 0.46 23.29
CA LEU A 174 -6.01 1.86 23.71
C LEU A 174 -7.12 2.64 23.02
N ASN A 175 -7.23 2.54 21.69
CA ASN A 175 -8.25 3.24 20.93
C ASN A 175 -9.69 2.75 21.21
N ALA A 176 -9.87 1.48 21.56
CA ALA A 176 -11.16 0.95 21.98
C ALA A 176 -11.60 1.57 23.32
N SER A 177 -10.69 1.64 24.30
CA SER A 177 -10.95 2.29 25.59
C SER A 177 -11.19 3.80 25.45
N ILE A 178 -10.39 4.50 24.62
CA ILE A 178 -10.64 5.92 24.30
C ILE A 178 -12.05 6.10 23.72
N ARG A 179 -12.47 5.24 22.81
CA ARG A 179 -13.79 5.33 22.16
C ARG A 179 -14.92 5.18 23.16
N GLU A 180 -14.86 4.22 24.05
CA GLU A 180 -15.86 4.03 25.11
C GLU A 180 -16.00 5.27 25.98
N LYS A 181 -14.87 5.82 26.44
CA LYS A 181 -14.86 7.02 27.28
C LYS A 181 -15.32 8.27 26.53
N LEU A 182 -14.99 8.38 25.25
CA LEU A 182 -15.43 9.46 24.37
C LEU A 182 -16.96 9.43 24.16
N ASP A 183 -17.53 8.26 23.91
CA ASP A 183 -18.97 8.10 23.76
C ASP A 183 -19.70 8.50 25.04
N ALA A 184 -19.21 8.10 26.20
CA ALA A 184 -19.73 8.55 27.52
C ALA A 184 -19.59 10.07 27.71
N TYR A 185 -18.46 10.67 27.32
CA TYR A 185 -18.24 12.11 27.36
C TYR A 185 -19.21 12.89 26.47
N ASN A 186 -19.41 12.43 25.25
CA ASN A 186 -20.28 13.07 24.27
C ASN A 186 -21.77 12.93 24.66
N ALA A 187 -22.17 11.84 25.27
CA ALA A 187 -23.52 11.61 25.76
C ALA A 187 -23.85 12.36 27.05
N ARG A 188 -22.85 12.79 27.82
CA ARG A 188 -23.04 13.46 29.09
C ARG A 188 -23.71 14.82 28.92
N LYS A 189 -24.75 15.11 29.73
CA LYS A 189 -25.41 16.41 29.78
C LYS A 189 -24.49 17.52 30.24
N PHE A 190 -24.68 18.71 29.72
CA PHE A 190 -24.01 19.91 30.24
C PHE A 190 -24.48 20.23 31.66
N GLN A 191 -23.61 20.85 32.48
CA GLN A 191 -23.97 21.24 33.84
C GLN A 191 -25.10 22.29 33.92
N LYS A 192 -25.21 23.16 32.91
CA LYS A 192 -26.11 24.29 32.88
C LYS A 192 -27.18 24.22 31.79
N LYS A 193 -27.25 23.11 31.05
CA LYS A 193 -28.22 22.90 29.95
C LYS A 193 -28.76 21.47 30.03
N GLU A 194 -30.00 21.26 29.67
CA GLU A 194 -30.60 19.92 29.65
C GLU A 194 -30.15 19.02 28.49
N CYS A 195 -29.43 19.57 27.54
CA CYS A 195 -28.91 18.87 26.38
C CYS A 195 -27.51 18.29 26.63
N SER A 196 -27.13 17.30 25.84
CA SER A 196 -25.79 16.76 25.76
C SER A 196 -25.07 17.28 24.51
N ARG A 197 -23.75 17.03 24.41
CA ARG A 197 -22.98 17.33 23.18
C ARG A 197 -23.55 16.60 21.97
N LEU A 198 -23.82 15.32 22.16
CA LEU A 198 -24.40 14.47 21.12
C LEU A 198 -25.77 14.98 20.67
N SER A 199 -26.66 15.37 21.60
CA SER A 199 -28.00 15.84 21.23
C SER A 199 -27.95 17.19 20.49
N LEU A 200 -27.06 18.12 20.87
CA LEU A 200 -26.83 19.36 20.13
C LEU A 200 -26.24 19.09 18.74
N PHE A 201 -25.27 18.19 18.65
CA PHE A 201 -24.67 17.80 17.39
C PHE A 201 -25.73 17.25 16.42
N LEU A 202 -26.49 16.24 16.83
CA LEU A 202 -27.47 15.59 15.98
C LEU A 202 -28.63 16.52 15.58
N GLY A 203 -29.07 17.40 16.50
CA GLY A 203 -30.23 18.26 16.27
C GLY A 203 -29.92 19.54 15.49
N GLU A 204 -28.77 20.16 15.72
CA GLU A 204 -28.49 21.50 15.23
C GLU A 204 -27.26 21.60 14.34
N GLU A 205 -26.23 20.78 14.53
CA GLU A 205 -24.93 20.95 13.87
C GLU A 205 -24.73 20.00 12.69
N MET A 206 -25.05 18.71 12.87
CA MET A 206 -24.88 17.69 11.83
C MET A 206 -25.62 18.03 10.51
N PRO A 207 -26.87 18.58 10.51
CA PRO A 207 -27.55 18.93 9.27
C PRO A 207 -26.88 20.08 8.48
N LEU A 208 -26.00 20.84 9.11
CA LEU A 208 -25.30 21.99 8.53
C LEU A 208 -23.89 21.65 8.04
N LEU A 209 -23.39 20.43 8.31
CA LEU A 209 -22.11 19.99 7.80
C LEU A 209 -22.19 19.76 6.29
N ALA A 210 -21.13 20.13 5.57
CA ALA A 210 -20.99 19.78 4.16
C ALA A 210 -20.81 18.26 4.02
N PRO A 211 -21.41 17.62 2.99
CA PRO A 211 -21.28 16.20 2.78
C PRO A 211 -19.83 15.80 2.48
N LEU A 212 -19.47 14.59 2.87
CA LEU A 212 -18.16 14.03 2.55
C LEU A 212 -18.04 13.77 1.04
N PRO A 213 -16.82 13.93 0.46
CA PRO A 213 -16.54 13.48 -0.89
C PRO A 213 -16.82 11.98 -1.05
N ALA A 214 -17.08 11.54 -2.29
CA ALA A 214 -17.34 10.12 -2.60
C ALA A 214 -16.17 9.19 -2.23
N THR A 215 -14.96 9.71 -2.24
CA THR A 215 -13.74 8.99 -1.81
C THR A 215 -13.04 9.78 -0.71
N PRO A 216 -12.57 9.13 0.36
CA PRO A 216 -11.77 9.81 1.38
C PRO A 216 -10.44 10.30 0.78
N PHE A 217 -9.87 11.34 1.37
CA PHE A 217 -8.54 11.80 0.98
C PHE A 217 -7.50 10.74 1.34
N GLU A 218 -6.67 10.37 0.37
CA GLU A 218 -5.55 9.47 0.56
C GLU A 218 -4.23 10.24 0.43
N LEU A 219 -3.42 10.17 1.47
CA LEU A 219 -2.06 10.71 1.44
C LEU A 219 -1.26 10.03 0.34
N ALA A 220 -0.69 10.80 -0.57
CA ALA A 220 0.13 10.31 -1.65
C ALA A 220 1.54 10.91 -1.61
N GLU A 221 2.52 10.07 -1.77
CA GLU A 221 3.90 10.46 -2.03
C GLU A 221 4.15 10.46 -3.53
N TRP A 222 4.73 11.54 -4.06
CA TRP A 222 5.12 11.61 -5.47
C TRP A 222 6.61 11.37 -5.62
N LYS A 223 6.98 10.42 -6.49
CA LYS A 223 8.36 10.10 -6.84
C LYS A 223 8.50 10.06 -8.36
N GLN A 224 9.71 10.31 -8.84
CA GLN A 224 10.05 10.03 -10.23
C GLN A 224 10.81 8.72 -10.34
N ALA A 225 10.46 7.92 -11.34
CA ALA A 225 11.14 6.67 -11.65
C ALA A 225 11.43 6.57 -13.16
N THR A 226 12.46 5.81 -13.52
CA THR A 226 12.75 5.50 -14.93
C THR A 226 12.30 4.07 -15.21
N VAL A 227 11.53 3.88 -16.29
CA VAL A 227 11.07 2.56 -16.72
C VAL A 227 12.26 1.74 -17.23
N GLN A 228 12.52 0.60 -16.59
CA GLN A 228 13.62 -0.31 -16.91
C GLN A 228 13.32 -1.11 -18.19
N PHE A 229 14.35 -1.78 -18.75
CA PHE A 229 14.20 -2.61 -19.94
C PHE A 229 13.24 -3.78 -19.81
N ASN A 230 13.00 -4.22 -18.57
CA ASN A 230 12.00 -5.22 -18.26
C ASN A 230 10.59 -4.64 -18.06
N TYR A 231 10.33 -3.42 -18.57
CA TYR A 231 9.05 -2.70 -18.46
C TYR A 231 8.54 -2.54 -17.01
N HIS A 232 9.42 -2.48 -16.02
CA HIS A 232 9.08 -2.20 -14.62
C HIS A 232 9.75 -0.93 -14.12
N ILE A 233 9.12 -0.32 -13.14
CA ILE A 233 9.72 0.69 -12.27
C ILE A 233 9.98 0.08 -10.89
N ALA A 234 10.97 0.61 -10.19
CA ALA A 234 11.27 0.22 -8.80
C ALA A 234 10.73 1.29 -7.85
N VAL A 235 9.90 0.86 -6.90
CA VAL A 235 9.35 1.69 -5.81
C VAL A 235 9.51 0.91 -4.51
N ASP A 236 10.17 1.48 -3.51
CA ASP A 236 10.38 0.87 -2.19
C ASP A 236 10.91 -0.57 -2.26
N ARG A 237 11.82 -0.85 -3.20
CA ARG A 237 12.41 -2.17 -3.51
C ARG A 237 11.42 -3.20 -4.05
N MET A 238 10.24 -2.78 -4.49
CA MET A 238 9.26 -3.58 -5.22
C MET A 238 9.20 -3.14 -6.68
N PHE A 239 8.75 -4.01 -7.58
CA PHE A 239 8.73 -3.77 -9.02
C PHE A 239 7.29 -3.76 -9.55
N TYR A 240 6.95 -2.71 -10.30
CA TYR A 240 5.62 -2.50 -10.87
C TYR A 240 5.70 -2.34 -12.37
N SER A 241 4.92 -3.09 -13.12
CA SER A 241 4.97 -3.05 -14.58
C SER A 241 4.31 -1.79 -15.16
N VAL A 242 4.85 -1.35 -16.26
CA VAL A 242 4.37 -0.21 -17.07
C VAL A 242 4.29 -0.67 -18.51
N PRO A 243 3.37 -0.19 -19.36
CA PRO A 243 3.34 -0.56 -20.75
C PRO A 243 4.72 -0.39 -21.43
N TYR A 244 5.18 -1.41 -22.13
CA TYR A 244 6.56 -1.51 -22.66
C TYR A 244 6.97 -0.34 -23.57
N GLN A 245 5.99 0.40 -24.14
CA GLN A 245 6.25 1.58 -24.95
C GLN A 245 6.97 2.70 -24.18
N TYR A 246 6.87 2.70 -22.86
CA TYR A 246 7.48 3.70 -21.98
C TYR A 246 8.87 3.31 -21.47
N ILE A 247 9.49 2.24 -21.97
CA ILE A 247 10.86 1.84 -21.59
C ILE A 247 11.81 3.03 -21.78
N LYS A 248 12.70 3.28 -20.81
CA LYS A 248 13.64 4.41 -20.70
C LYS A 248 13.02 5.78 -20.44
N ASN A 249 11.70 5.93 -20.45
CA ASN A 249 11.07 7.19 -20.11
C ASN A 249 11.07 7.39 -18.60
N LYS A 250 11.14 8.66 -18.18
CA LYS A 250 10.88 9.08 -16.81
C LYS A 250 9.37 9.20 -16.63
N VAL A 251 8.86 8.65 -15.55
CA VAL A 251 7.45 8.63 -15.19
C VAL A 251 7.28 9.18 -13.79
N ASP A 252 6.16 9.85 -13.54
CA ASP A 252 5.78 10.29 -12.21
C ASP A 252 4.97 9.19 -11.55
N VAL A 253 5.29 8.91 -10.29
CA VAL A 253 4.69 7.82 -9.54
C VAL A 253 4.01 8.38 -8.30
N ARG A 254 2.70 8.19 -8.22
CA ARG A 254 1.88 8.51 -7.05
C ARG A 254 1.75 7.25 -6.18
N ILE A 255 2.21 7.33 -4.96
CA ILE A 255 2.25 6.22 -4.02
C ILE A 255 1.33 6.54 -2.85
N THR A 256 0.29 5.74 -2.66
CA THR A 256 -0.57 5.78 -1.48
C THR A 256 -0.29 4.58 -0.56
N ASP A 257 -1.03 4.45 0.53
CA ASP A 257 -0.94 3.25 1.38
C ASP A 257 -1.41 1.98 0.66
N THR A 258 -2.32 2.11 -0.30
CA THR A 258 -2.96 0.96 -0.95
C THR A 258 -2.54 0.77 -2.40
N THR A 259 -2.17 1.84 -3.10
CA THR A 259 -1.95 1.84 -4.55
C THR A 259 -0.65 2.51 -4.97
N VAL A 260 -0.13 2.08 -6.11
CA VAL A 260 0.95 2.72 -6.85
C VAL A 260 0.42 3.05 -8.24
N GLU A 261 0.26 4.33 -8.53
CA GLU A 261 -0.21 4.84 -9.81
C GLU A 261 0.94 5.49 -10.57
N ILE A 262 1.02 5.22 -11.86
CA ILE A 262 2.13 5.66 -12.70
C ILE A 262 1.58 6.56 -13.79
N PHE A 263 2.19 7.73 -13.95
CA PHE A 263 1.75 8.78 -14.87
C PHE A 263 2.88 9.14 -15.84
N TYR A 264 2.50 9.40 -17.08
CA TYR A 264 3.37 9.96 -18.09
C TYR A 264 2.66 11.13 -18.76
N ASN A 265 3.29 12.33 -18.76
CA ASN A 265 2.68 13.58 -19.25
C ASN A 265 1.27 13.79 -18.67
N HIS A 266 1.13 13.69 -17.34
CA HIS A 266 -0.14 13.82 -16.58
C HIS A 266 -1.22 12.76 -16.88
N ASN A 267 -0.97 11.81 -17.77
CA ASN A 267 -1.89 10.71 -18.05
C ASN A 267 -1.51 9.47 -17.23
N ARG A 268 -2.47 8.87 -16.54
CA ARG A 268 -2.26 7.62 -15.81
C ARG A 268 -2.10 6.48 -16.82
N ILE A 269 -0.92 5.86 -16.83
CA ILE A 269 -0.56 4.78 -17.74
C ILE A 269 -0.59 3.39 -17.10
N ALA A 270 -0.51 3.32 -15.76
CA ALA A 270 -0.63 2.08 -15.01
C ALA A 270 -1.10 2.34 -13.58
N SER A 271 -1.75 1.34 -12.97
CA SER A 271 -2.16 1.33 -11.58
C SER A 271 -1.98 -0.07 -11.01
N HIS A 272 -1.40 -0.16 -9.82
CA HIS A 272 -1.13 -1.42 -9.14
C HIS A 272 -1.54 -1.34 -7.67
N ARG A 273 -1.92 -2.46 -7.08
CA ARG A 273 -1.98 -2.57 -5.63
C ARG A 273 -0.56 -2.50 -5.07
N ARG A 274 -0.35 -1.67 -4.04
CA ARG A 274 0.96 -1.56 -3.40
C ARG A 274 1.37 -2.89 -2.75
N LEU A 275 2.58 -3.32 -3.02
CA LEU A 275 3.18 -4.53 -2.46
C LEU A 275 3.88 -4.21 -1.15
N TYR A 276 3.75 -5.14 -0.20
CA TYR A 276 4.39 -5.07 1.11
C TYR A 276 5.12 -6.38 1.43
N GLY A 277 6.02 -6.34 2.39
CA GLY A 277 6.73 -7.51 2.90
C GLY A 277 8.11 -7.66 2.27
N ARG A 278 8.46 -8.90 1.80
CA ARG A 278 9.81 -9.20 1.30
C ARG A 278 10.14 -8.37 0.04
N SER A 279 11.29 -7.70 0.05
CA SER A 279 11.78 -6.93 -1.11
C SER A 279 11.98 -7.80 -2.36
N GLY A 280 11.83 -7.19 -3.53
CA GLY A 280 12.07 -7.85 -4.81
C GLY A 280 10.84 -8.53 -5.42
N GLN A 281 9.66 -8.28 -4.88
CA GLN A 281 8.40 -8.77 -5.46
C GLN A 281 8.02 -7.96 -6.70
N TYR A 282 7.32 -8.61 -7.63
CA TYR A 282 6.85 -8.05 -8.88
C TYR A 282 5.33 -8.01 -8.93
N SER A 283 4.77 -6.86 -9.30
CA SER A 283 3.37 -6.71 -9.73
C SER A 283 3.36 -6.48 -11.24
N THR A 284 3.01 -7.51 -12.00
CA THR A 284 3.10 -7.48 -13.46
C THR A 284 1.73 -7.68 -14.07
N VAL A 285 1.33 -6.75 -14.93
CA VAL A 285 0.12 -6.80 -15.74
C VAL A 285 0.49 -7.31 -17.14
N THR A 286 -0.21 -8.32 -17.62
CA THR A 286 0.13 -9.03 -18.88
C THR A 286 0.07 -8.11 -20.10
N GLU A 287 -0.89 -7.17 -20.12
CA GLU A 287 -1.10 -6.20 -21.19
C GLU A 287 0.07 -5.19 -21.31
N HIS A 288 0.86 -5.04 -20.28
CA HIS A 288 2.05 -4.18 -20.27
C HIS A 288 3.23 -4.80 -21.04
N MET A 289 3.18 -6.09 -21.32
CA MET A 289 4.26 -6.82 -21.99
C MET A 289 4.19 -6.69 -23.52
N PRO A 290 5.34 -6.75 -24.22
CA PRO A 290 5.34 -6.98 -25.67
C PRO A 290 4.61 -8.27 -26.04
N GLN A 291 3.98 -8.31 -27.22
CA GLN A 291 3.23 -9.50 -27.68
C GLN A 291 4.07 -10.79 -27.66
N GLU A 292 5.35 -10.70 -27.94
CA GLU A 292 6.27 -11.86 -27.92
C GLU A 292 6.43 -12.42 -26.49
N HIS A 293 6.48 -11.54 -25.47
CA HIS A 293 6.55 -11.96 -24.07
C HIS A 293 5.21 -12.51 -23.59
N GLN A 294 4.09 -11.93 -24.01
CA GLN A 294 2.76 -12.45 -23.70
C GLN A 294 2.58 -13.87 -24.25
N LYS A 295 2.95 -14.10 -25.52
CA LYS A 295 2.95 -15.43 -26.12
C LYS A 295 3.84 -16.42 -25.37
N TYR A 296 5.00 -15.96 -24.87
CA TYR A 296 5.88 -16.81 -24.08
C TYR A 296 5.25 -17.24 -22.74
N LEU A 297 4.51 -16.35 -22.06
CA LEU A 297 3.79 -16.67 -20.83
C LEU A 297 2.58 -17.57 -21.04
N GLU A 298 1.95 -17.53 -22.24
CA GLU A 298 0.89 -18.47 -22.62
C GLU A 298 1.40 -19.91 -22.73
N TRP A 299 2.73 -20.09 -22.94
CA TRP A 299 3.36 -21.40 -22.96
C TRP A 299 3.69 -21.86 -21.53
N ASN A 300 2.74 -22.56 -20.92
CA ASN A 300 2.90 -23.22 -19.63
C ASN A 300 2.89 -24.75 -19.81
N GLY A 301 3.31 -25.48 -18.76
CA GLY A 301 3.35 -26.93 -18.80
C GLY A 301 2.01 -27.55 -19.20
N ASP A 302 0.89 -27.00 -18.71
CA ASP A 302 -0.45 -27.52 -19.01
C ASP A 302 -0.85 -27.36 -20.46
N ARG A 303 -0.43 -26.29 -21.12
CA ARG A 303 -0.65 -26.10 -22.57
C ARG A 303 0.14 -27.12 -23.37
N PHE A 304 1.40 -27.41 -22.98
CA PHE A 304 2.17 -28.46 -23.62
C PHE A 304 1.55 -29.85 -23.43
N ARG A 305 1.02 -30.15 -22.25
CA ARG A 305 0.30 -31.41 -21.97
C ARG A 305 -0.95 -31.50 -22.83
N LYS A 306 -1.80 -30.51 -22.85
CA LYS A 306 -3.02 -30.47 -23.69
C LYS A 306 -2.70 -30.61 -25.18
N TRP A 307 -1.65 -29.96 -25.67
CA TRP A 307 -1.22 -30.10 -27.05
C TRP A 307 -0.70 -31.50 -27.33
N ALA A 308 0.09 -32.07 -26.45
CA ALA A 308 0.56 -33.46 -26.56
C ALA A 308 -0.60 -34.47 -26.54
N ASP A 309 -1.59 -34.28 -25.66
CA ASP A 309 -2.80 -35.14 -25.58
C ASP A 309 -3.60 -35.09 -26.88
N SER A 310 -3.65 -33.98 -27.60
CA SER A 310 -4.31 -33.88 -28.92
C SER A 310 -3.58 -34.64 -30.03
N ILE A 311 -2.31 -35.01 -29.85
CA ILE A 311 -1.52 -35.77 -30.81
C ILE A 311 -1.61 -37.28 -30.49
N GLY A 312 -1.39 -37.66 -29.22
CA GLY A 312 -1.50 -39.05 -28.80
C GLY A 312 -0.94 -39.31 -27.41
N ILE A 313 -1.28 -40.51 -26.90
CA ILE A 313 -0.96 -40.93 -25.52
C ILE A 313 0.56 -41.05 -25.29
N ASN A 314 1.31 -41.56 -26.26
CA ASN A 314 2.76 -41.71 -26.14
C ASN A 314 3.48 -40.35 -26.22
N THR A 315 3.00 -39.43 -27.07
CA THR A 315 3.50 -38.09 -27.15
C THR A 315 3.26 -37.36 -25.81
N SER A 316 2.09 -37.54 -25.18
CA SER A 316 1.79 -36.99 -23.86
C SER A 316 2.74 -37.54 -22.79
N LYS A 317 2.99 -38.85 -22.75
CA LYS A 317 3.96 -39.41 -21.82
C LYS A 317 5.38 -38.84 -21.98
N VAL A 318 5.82 -38.68 -23.23
CA VAL A 318 7.14 -38.11 -23.52
C VAL A 318 7.23 -36.64 -23.08
N VAL A 319 6.20 -35.84 -23.39
CA VAL A 319 6.16 -34.43 -22.97
C VAL A 319 6.17 -34.31 -21.45
N ASN A 320 5.40 -35.13 -20.74
CA ASN A 320 5.42 -35.18 -19.29
C ASN A 320 6.81 -35.59 -18.75
N ALA A 321 7.47 -36.60 -19.35
CA ALA A 321 8.81 -37.00 -18.96
C ALA A 321 9.85 -35.87 -19.16
N ILE A 322 9.73 -35.10 -20.24
CA ILE A 322 10.60 -33.93 -20.51
C ILE A 322 10.31 -32.80 -19.53
N LEU A 323 9.06 -32.46 -19.22
CA LEU A 323 8.68 -31.42 -18.29
C LEU A 323 9.15 -31.74 -16.86
N THR A 324 9.09 -33.00 -16.45
CA THR A 324 9.51 -33.46 -15.12
C THR A 324 11.01 -33.72 -15.00
N SER A 325 11.77 -33.73 -16.10
CA SER A 325 13.21 -34.07 -16.09
C SER A 325 14.11 -32.94 -15.53
N GLY A 326 13.65 -31.69 -15.52
CA GLY A 326 14.38 -30.54 -15.03
C GLY A 326 13.98 -30.13 -13.61
N ARG A 327 14.89 -29.44 -12.89
CA ARG A 327 14.58 -28.82 -11.60
C ARG A 327 13.47 -27.75 -11.71
N ILE A 328 13.37 -27.09 -12.87
CA ILE A 328 12.41 -26.05 -13.17
C ILE A 328 11.77 -26.39 -14.51
N GLU A 329 10.47 -26.56 -14.54
CA GLU A 329 9.68 -26.98 -15.71
C GLU A 329 9.92 -26.09 -16.94
N GLN A 330 10.11 -24.79 -16.74
CA GLN A 330 10.38 -23.80 -17.80
C GLN A 330 11.63 -24.09 -18.63
N GLN A 331 12.64 -24.74 -18.06
CA GLN A 331 13.86 -25.13 -18.81
C GLN A 331 13.55 -26.15 -19.92
N SER A 332 12.48 -26.89 -19.77
CA SER A 332 12.04 -27.94 -20.69
C SER A 332 11.12 -27.44 -21.81
N TYR A 333 10.58 -26.23 -21.70
CA TYR A 333 9.58 -25.70 -22.65
C TYR A 333 10.09 -25.62 -24.10
N ARG A 334 11.36 -25.23 -24.28
CA ARG A 334 11.99 -25.19 -25.63
C ARG A 334 12.05 -26.57 -26.27
N SER A 335 12.32 -27.61 -25.47
CA SER A 335 12.37 -29.00 -25.91
C SER A 335 10.98 -29.53 -26.24
N CYS A 336 9.99 -29.24 -25.42
CA CYS A 336 8.59 -29.59 -25.64
C CYS A 336 8.03 -28.93 -26.91
N MET A 337 8.26 -27.63 -27.06
CA MET A 337 7.85 -26.91 -28.27
C MET A 337 8.50 -27.48 -29.53
N GLY A 338 9.81 -27.77 -29.49
CA GLY A 338 10.51 -28.39 -30.60
C GLY A 338 9.94 -29.75 -30.97
N LEU A 339 9.61 -30.59 -29.96
CA LEU A 339 9.00 -31.90 -30.15
C LEU A 339 7.62 -31.81 -30.82
N LEU A 340 6.74 -30.98 -30.27
CA LEU A 340 5.36 -30.86 -30.75
C LEU A 340 5.28 -30.25 -32.16
N LYS A 341 6.19 -29.33 -32.52
CA LYS A 341 6.33 -28.84 -33.90
C LYS A 341 6.78 -29.89 -34.89
N LEU A 342 7.34 -31.01 -34.48
CA LEU A 342 7.62 -32.12 -35.40
C LEU A 342 6.34 -32.78 -35.93
N ALA A 343 5.22 -32.71 -35.23
CA ALA A 343 3.93 -33.15 -35.73
C ALA A 343 3.47 -32.39 -36.96
N GLU A 344 3.79 -31.07 -37.04
CA GLU A 344 3.47 -30.24 -38.22
C GLU A 344 4.31 -30.62 -39.45
N LYS A 345 5.55 -31.15 -39.21
CA LYS A 345 6.49 -31.50 -40.29
C LYS A 345 6.37 -32.93 -40.77
N HIS A 346 5.99 -33.85 -39.87
CA HIS A 346 6.03 -35.29 -40.15
C HIS A 346 4.68 -36.02 -40.02
N SER A 347 3.63 -35.35 -39.65
CA SER A 347 2.29 -35.80 -39.25
C SER A 347 2.19 -36.26 -37.77
N PRO A 348 1.02 -36.07 -37.15
CA PRO A 348 0.77 -36.49 -35.75
C PRO A 348 0.97 -37.99 -35.51
N GLU A 349 0.56 -38.82 -36.46
CA GLU A 349 0.63 -40.29 -36.36
C GLU A 349 2.08 -40.78 -36.35
N LYS A 350 2.94 -40.20 -37.22
CA LYS A 350 4.37 -40.54 -37.27
C LYS A 350 5.10 -40.11 -36.01
N LEU A 351 4.73 -38.93 -35.46
CA LEU A 351 5.29 -38.47 -34.18
C LEU A 351 4.87 -39.40 -33.03
N GLU A 352 3.61 -39.81 -33.01
CA GLU A 352 3.09 -40.74 -31.98
C GLU A 352 3.80 -42.08 -32.02
N GLN A 353 4.03 -42.66 -33.24
CA GLN A 353 4.79 -43.90 -33.40
C GLN A 353 6.25 -43.73 -32.98
N ALA A 354 6.90 -42.66 -33.35
CA ALA A 354 8.29 -42.37 -32.92
C ALA A 354 8.39 -42.20 -31.41
N CYS A 355 7.40 -41.60 -30.78
CA CYS A 355 7.32 -41.49 -29.33
C CYS A 355 7.10 -42.84 -28.66
N ALA A 356 6.25 -43.69 -29.22
CA ALA A 356 6.05 -45.07 -28.75
C ALA A 356 7.35 -45.87 -28.81
N THR A 357 8.05 -45.82 -29.94
CA THR A 357 9.35 -46.46 -30.16
C THR A 357 10.41 -45.91 -29.20
N ALA A 358 10.47 -44.60 -28.98
CA ALA A 358 11.43 -43.97 -28.05
C ALA A 358 11.17 -44.41 -26.61
N LEU A 359 9.92 -44.55 -26.19
CA LEU A 359 9.53 -45.04 -24.86
C LEU A 359 9.88 -46.51 -24.62
N SER A 360 9.90 -47.36 -25.69
CA SER A 360 10.34 -48.74 -25.56
C SER A 360 11.84 -48.88 -25.30
N TYR A 361 12.63 -47.94 -25.77
CA TYR A 361 14.09 -47.90 -25.54
C TYR A 361 14.51 -47.19 -24.26
N SER A 362 13.76 -46.21 -23.82
CA SER A 362 14.12 -45.40 -22.64
C SER A 362 12.89 -44.83 -21.98
N GLY A 363 12.81 -44.94 -20.65
CA GLY A 363 11.75 -44.28 -19.86
C GLY A 363 11.84 -42.75 -19.82
N LYS A 364 12.93 -42.16 -20.33
CA LYS A 364 13.15 -40.70 -20.42
C LYS A 364 13.69 -40.32 -21.80
N PRO A 365 12.88 -40.41 -22.85
CA PRO A 365 13.30 -40.01 -24.20
C PRO A 365 13.53 -38.51 -24.31
N SER A 366 14.53 -38.12 -25.09
CA SER A 366 14.86 -36.73 -25.36
C SER A 366 14.32 -36.28 -26.71
N TYR A 367 14.14 -34.94 -26.88
CA TYR A 367 13.81 -34.32 -28.20
C TYR A 367 14.73 -34.87 -29.31
N LYS A 368 16.04 -34.98 -29.00
CA LYS A 368 17.05 -35.40 -30.00
C LYS A 368 16.88 -36.86 -30.42
N SER A 369 16.53 -37.72 -29.50
CA SER A 369 16.29 -39.16 -29.82
C SER A 369 15.06 -39.34 -30.71
N ILE A 370 13.98 -38.61 -30.45
CA ILE A 370 12.76 -38.70 -31.25
C ILE A 370 12.96 -38.08 -32.65
N LYS A 371 13.66 -36.95 -32.75
CA LYS A 371 14.03 -36.36 -34.02
C LYS A 371 14.84 -37.35 -34.92
N ASN A 372 15.80 -38.07 -34.31
CA ASN A 372 16.62 -39.05 -35.04
C ASN A 372 15.76 -40.24 -35.53
N LEU A 373 14.81 -40.72 -34.70
CA LEU A 373 13.89 -41.79 -35.12
C LEU A 373 12.99 -41.34 -36.27
N LEU A 374 12.49 -40.13 -36.29
CA LEU A 374 11.69 -39.59 -37.37
C LEU A 374 12.48 -39.40 -38.68
N VAL A 375 13.77 -39.11 -38.58
CA VAL A 375 14.65 -39.03 -39.78
C VAL A 375 14.95 -40.40 -40.30
N ALA A 376 15.26 -41.37 -39.42
CA ALA A 376 15.53 -42.77 -39.80
C ALA A 376 14.29 -43.46 -40.48
N ALA A 377 13.09 -43.13 -39.97
CA ALA A 377 11.83 -43.63 -40.58
C ALA A 377 11.49 -42.99 -41.95
N LYS A 378 12.21 -41.95 -42.37
CA LYS A 378 12.05 -41.30 -43.69
C LYS A 378 12.87 -42.00 -44.79
N ASP A 379 13.90 -42.78 -44.41
CA ASP A 379 14.81 -43.45 -45.31
C ASP A 379 14.42 -44.92 -45.61
N GLU A 380 13.29 -45.40 -45.09
CA GLU A 380 12.77 -46.71 -45.48
C GLU A 380 11.72 -46.58 -46.59
N PRO A 381 12.01 -47.06 -47.81
CA PRO A 381 10.97 -47.24 -48.83
C PRO A 381 10.10 -48.47 -48.44
N ASP A 382 8.81 -48.33 -48.69
CA ASP A 382 7.74 -49.31 -48.46
C ASP A 382 8.03 -50.64 -49.19
N THR A 383 8.67 -51.58 -48.50
CA THR A 383 8.76 -52.98 -48.96
C THR A 383 8.62 -53.91 -47.75
N GLY A 384 7.47 -54.57 -47.73
CA GLY A 384 7.27 -55.68 -46.79
C GLY A 384 8.21 -56.82 -47.09
N SER A 385 8.85 -57.37 -46.06
CA SER A 385 9.06 -58.77 -45.74
C SER A 385 10.15 -58.97 -44.70
N GLU A 386 9.93 -59.95 -43.89
CA GLU A 386 10.70 -60.46 -42.76
C GLU A 386 12.21 -60.63 -43.02
N SER A 387 13.07 -60.23 -42.12
CA SER A 387 14.13 -61.07 -41.61
C SER A 387 14.83 -60.49 -40.37
N SER A 388 14.84 -61.29 -39.32
CA SER A 388 15.61 -61.05 -38.09
C SER A 388 17.10 -61.03 -38.38
N GLN A 389 17.78 -59.94 -38.17
CA GLN A 389 19.23 -59.93 -37.91
C GLN A 389 19.58 -59.06 -36.70
N ALA A 390 20.21 -59.66 -35.72
CA ALA A 390 20.69 -59.05 -34.49
C ALA A 390 21.73 -57.95 -34.81
N VAL A 391 21.40 -56.74 -34.42
CA VAL A 391 22.30 -55.60 -34.54
C VAL A 391 23.27 -55.61 -33.33
N LYS A 392 24.56 -55.78 -33.61
CA LYS A 392 25.64 -55.65 -32.62
C LYS A 392 25.70 -54.23 -32.10
N PRO A 393 25.94 -54.03 -30.79
CA PRO A 393 26.04 -52.68 -30.24
C PRO A 393 27.40 -52.05 -30.62
N HIS A 394 27.39 -51.03 -31.47
CA HIS A 394 28.56 -50.21 -31.71
C HIS A 394 28.61 -49.06 -30.67
N GLY A 395 29.24 -49.38 -29.57
CA GLY A 395 29.74 -48.33 -28.67
C GLY A 395 31.00 -47.69 -29.29
N ILE A 396 30.90 -46.41 -29.63
CA ILE A 396 32.12 -45.60 -30.00
C ILE A 396 32.85 -45.27 -28.68
N THR A 397 33.82 -46.14 -28.32
CA THR A 397 34.78 -45.81 -27.25
C THR A 397 35.84 -44.89 -27.84
N ARG A 398 35.83 -43.64 -27.45
CA ARG A 398 36.90 -42.69 -27.72
C ARG A 398 38.10 -43.09 -26.86
N GLY A 399 39.19 -43.55 -27.49
CA GLY A 399 40.39 -43.98 -26.83
C GLY A 399 41.16 -42.83 -26.14
N ALA A 400 42.08 -43.15 -25.23
CA ALA A 400 42.82 -42.25 -24.38
C ALA A 400 43.60 -41.14 -25.14
N ARG A 401 43.85 -41.30 -26.42
CA ARG A 401 44.49 -40.28 -27.30
C ARG A 401 43.61 -39.03 -27.59
N TYR A 402 42.31 -39.08 -27.32
CA TYR A 402 41.44 -37.93 -27.57
C TYR A 402 41.54 -36.89 -26.45
N TYR A 403 42.02 -37.27 -25.27
CA TYR A 403 42.13 -36.39 -24.09
C TYR A 403 43.58 -36.00 -23.77
N GLY A 404 44.57 -36.42 -24.61
CA GLY A 404 45.98 -36.09 -24.42
C GLY A 404 46.25 -34.65 -24.83
N GLY A 405 46.41 -33.78 -23.85
CA GLY A 405 46.89 -32.40 -24.04
C GLY A 405 48.27 -32.35 -24.64
N LYS A 406 48.52 -31.40 -25.51
CA LYS A 406 49.85 -31.07 -26.04
C LYS A 406 50.79 -30.67 -24.89
N GLN A 407 51.87 -31.41 -24.69
CA GLN A 407 53.11 -30.91 -24.06
C GLN A 407 53.89 -30.14 -25.11
N SER A 408 54.22 -28.95 -24.80
CA SER A 408 55.39 -28.09 -24.93
C SER A 408 55.05 -26.65 -25.11
#